data_f4f562fecac8fc92b7ee26d453a34117
#
_entry.id   f4f562fecac8fc92b7ee26d453a34117
#
_cell.length_a   1.000
_cell.length_b   1.000
_cell.length_c   1.000
_cell.angle_alpha   90.00
_cell.angle_beta   90.00
_cell.angle_gamma   90.00
#
_symmetry.space_group_name_H-M   'P 1'
#
loop_
_entity.id
_entity.type
_entity.pdbx_description
1 polymer ?
#
loop_
_entity_poly.entity_id
_entity_poly.type
_entity_poly.pdbx_seq_one_letter_code
_entity_poly.pdbx_strand_id
1 'polypeptide(L)'
;MSLTIEKSFITYEWASKLTQAAIDHATTLGLSICVAVVDSVGNLIAFARMDDCCLIGIGTAQGKAYTAARSGLNTREFLIYLKENEVSLTSLQDEKLMLIAGGLPILYQEKLIGGIGIGGGTGKQDEECAQIALQSLVLFDQ
;
A
#
# COMPACT_ATOMS: atom_id res chain seq x y z
N MET A 1 8.51 -24.21 -22.54
CA MET A 1 8.51 -22.74 -22.32
C MET A 1 7.13 -22.20 -22.61
N SER A 2 6.56 -21.47 -21.69
CA SER A 2 5.22 -20.90 -21.84
C SER A 2 5.26 -19.60 -22.64
N LEU A 3 4.26 -19.38 -23.47
CA LEU A 3 4.10 -18.14 -24.23
C LEU A 3 3.55 -17.01 -23.36
N THR A 4 2.90 -17.35 -22.27
CA THR A 4 2.23 -16.39 -21.38
C THR A 4 2.58 -16.66 -19.92
N ILE A 5 2.38 -15.64 -19.07
CA ILE A 5 2.43 -15.77 -17.62
C ILE A 5 1.08 -15.38 -17.05
N GLU A 6 0.73 -15.97 -15.92
CA GLU A 6 -0.45 -15.57 -15.19
C GLU A 6 -0.04 -14.63 -14.05
N LYS A 7 -0.89 -13.64 -13.77
CA LYS A 7 -0.72 -12.73 -12.65
C LYS A 7 -1.97 -12.73 -11.80
N SER A 8 -1.77 -12.64 -10.49
CA SER A 8 -2.89 -12.65 -9.54
C SER A 8 -3.18 -11.25 -9.05
N PHE A 9 -4.45 -10.94 -8.88
CA PHE A 9 -4.93 -9.68 -8.35
C PHE A 9 -5.72 -9.94 -7.08
N ILE A 10 -5.53 -9.08 -6.09
CA ILE A 10 -6.37 -9.11 -4.89
C ILE A 10 -7.83 -8.86 -5.27
N THR A 11 -8.75 -9.56 -4.63
CA THR A 11 -10.18 -9.35 -4.86
C THR A 11 -10.68 -8.09 -4.13
N TYR A 12 -11.79 -7.52 -4.59
CA TYR A 12 -12.44 -6.41 -3.90
C TYR A 12 -12.83 -6.80 -2.46
N GLU A 13 -13.32 -8.01 -2.27
CA GLU A 13 -13.69 -8.49 -0.93
C GLU A 13 -12.52 -8.37 0.05
N TRP A 14 -11.34 -8.86 -0.34
CA TRP A 14 -10.17 -8.79 0.52
C TRP A 14 -9.59 -7.39 0.61
N ALA A 15 -9.63 -6.62 -0.47
CA ALA A 15 -9.23 -5.22 -0.43
C ALA A 15 -10.06 -4.42 0.57
N SER A 16 -11.38 -4.67 0.61
CA SER A 16 -12.29 -4.07 1.58
C SER A 16 -11.96 -4.47 3.02
N LYS A 17 -11.68 -5.76 3.24
CA LYS A 17 -11.32 -6.25 4.58
C LYS A 17 -10.03 -5.64 5.08
N LEU A 18 -9.03 -5.50 4.22
CA LEU A 18 -7.76 -4.86 4.58
C LEU A 18 -7.98 -3.37 4.90
N THR A 19 -8.80 -2.70 4.12
CA THR A 19 -9.15 -1.30 4.36
C THR A 19 -9.76 -1.13 5.74
N GLN A 20 -10.72 -1.99 6.10
CA GLN A 20 -11.37 -1.92 7.40
C GLN A 20 -10.40 -2.27 8.54
N ALA A 21 -9.53 -3.25 8.35
CA ALA A 21 -8.53 -3.61 9.37
C ALA A 21 -7.58 -2.45 9.66
N ALA A 22 -7.15 -1.72 8.63
CA ALA A 22 -6.31 -0.53 8.81
C ALA A 22 -7.03 0.57 9.59
N ILE A 23 -8.30 0.82 9.25
CA ILE A 23 -9.13 1.81 9.94
C ILE A 23 -9.34 1.44 11.40
N ASP A 24 -9.62 0.17 11.68
CA ASP A 24 -9.81 -0.30 13.06
C ASP A 24 -8.55 -0.07 13.89
N HIS A 25 -7.40 -0.35 13.35
CA HIS A 25 -6.13 -0.11 14.06
C HIS A 25 -5.87 1.38 14.26
N ALA A 26 -6.09 2.20 13.23
CA ALA A 26 -5.94 3.65 13.33
C ALA A 26 -6.84 4.22 14.43
N THR A 27 -8.05 3.70 14.53
CA THR A 27 -9.00 4.11 15.59
C THR A 27 -8.44 3.84 16.98
N THR A 28 -7.77 2.70 17.19
CA THR A 28 -7.13 2.41 18.49
C THR A 28 -6.00 3.39 18.81
N LEU A 29 -5.38 3.98 17.79
CA LEU A 29 -4.30 4.95 17.96
C LEU A 29 -4.81 6.40 18.04
N GLY A 30 -6.12 6.61 17.93
CA GLY A 30 -6.70 7.95 17.87
C GLY A 30 -6.39 8.71 16.58
N LEU A 31 -6.12 8.00 15.50
CA LEU A 31 -5.76 8.59 14.21
C LEU A 31 -6.94 8.55 13.23
N SER A 32 -7.01 9.57 12.37
CA SER A 32 -7.86 9.57 11.18
C SER A 32 -6.96 9.40 9.96
N ILE A 33 -7.20 8.35 9.18
CA ILE A 33 -6.37 7.99 8.03
C ILE A 33 -7.17 7.88 6.75
N CYS A 34 -6.46 7.91 5.63
CA CYS A 34 -6.93 7.41 4.34
C CYS A 34 -6.24 6.08 4.07
N VAL A 35 -6.98 5.15 3.46
CA VAL A 35 -6.48 3.83 3.08
C VAL A 35 -6.77 3.60 1.62
N ALA A 36 -5.79 3.16 0.86
CA ALA A 36 -5.96 2.74 -0.53
C ALA A 36 -5.44 1.33 -0.71
N VAL A 37 -6.16 0.51 -1.46
CA VAL A 37 -5.70 -0.81 -1.89
C VAL A 37 -5.78 -0.85 -3.40
N VAL A 38 -4.67 -1.22 -4.04
CA VAL A 38 -4.56 -1.36 -5.49
C VAL A 38 -4.26 -2.81 -5.85
N ASP A 39 -4.52 -3.18 -7.11
CA ASP A 39 -4.13 -4.50 -7.63
C ASP A 39 -2.62 -4.57 -7.91
N SER A 40 -2.14 -5.70 -8.40
CA SER A 40 -0.70 -5.93 -8.59
C SER A 40 -0.05 -5.05 -9.67
N VAL A 41 -0.84 -4.37 -10.50
CA VAL A 41 -0.33 -3.43 -11.50
C VAL A 41 -0.61 -1.96 -11.11
N GLY A 42 -1.20 -1.73 -9.94
CA GLY A 42 -1.35 -0.39 -9.39
C GLY A 42 -2.71 0.27 -9.59
N ASN A 43 -3.72 -0.44 -10.10
CA ASN A 43 -5.06 0.11 -10.26
C ASN A 43 -5.84 0.07 -8.95
N LEU A 44 -6.54 1.15 -8.65
CA LEU A 44 -7.30 1.28 -7.40
C LEU A 44 -8.47 0.31 -7.35
N ILE A 45 -8.60 -0.43 -6.25
CA ILE A 45 -9.71 -1.36 -5.99
C ILE A 45 -10.58 -0.86 -4.85
N ALA A 46 -9.98 -0.39 -3.75
CA ALA A 46 -10.71 0.10 -2.59
C ALA A 46 -10.01 1.32 -2.01
N PHE A 47 -10.82 2.28 -1.55
CA PHE A 47 -10.32 3.48 -0.91
C PHE A 47 -11.31 3.92 0.17
N ALA A 48 -10.79 4.36 1.30
CA ALA A 48 -11.60 4.97 2.34
C ALA A 48 -10.86 6.15 2.96
N ARG A 49 -11.61 7.20 3.26
CA ARG A 49 -11.14 8.34 4.04
C ARG A 49 -11.94 8.38 5.33
N MET A 50 -11.24 8.26 6.46
CA MET A 50 -11.88 8.47 7.77
C MET A 50 -12.27 9.94 7.91
N ASP A 51 -13.27 10.21 8.74
CA ASP A 51 -13.72 11.56 9.02
C ASP A 51 -12.55 12.40 9.55
N ASP A 52 -12.45 13.63 9.07
CA ASP A 52 -11.42 14.60 9.47
C ASP A 52 -9.97 14.22 9.13
N CYS A 53 -9.76 13.19 8.31
CA CYS A 53 -8.41 12.94 7.79
C CYS A 53 -7.93 14.12 6.95
N CYS A 54 -6.67 14.51 7.11
CA CYS A 54 -6.11 15.59 6.32
C CYS A 54 -6.21 15.29 4.82
N LEU A 55 -6.55 16.30 4.01
CA LEU A 55 -6.85 16.09 2.59
C LEU A 55 -5.65 15.59 1.78
N ILE A 56 -4.44 15.89 2.22
CA ILE A 56 -3.22 15.35 1.60
C ILE A 56 -3.23 13.82 1.63
N GLY A 57 -3.83 13.22 2.65
CA GLY A 57 -3.92 11.77 2.80
C GLY A 57 -4.62 11.07 1.64
N ILE A 58 -5.52 11.75 0.95
CA ILE A 58 -6.25 11.16 -0.19
C ILE A 58 -5.27 10.75 -1.28
N GLY A 59 -4.39 11.65 -1.70
CA GLY A 59 -3.42 11.37 -2.75
C GLY A 59 -2.25 10.53 -2.26
N THR A 60 -1.74 10.79 -1.05
CA THR A 60 -0.57 10.06 -0.53
C THR A 60 -0.89 8.59 -0.27
N ALA A 61 -2.08 8.26 0.23
CA ALA A 61 -2.46 6.86 0.42
C ALA A 61 -2.47 6.11 -0.91
N GLN A 62 -3.05 6.70 -1.94
CA GLN A 62 -3.10 6.08 -3.27
C GLN A 62 -1.71 5.96 -3.90
N GLY A 63 -0.90 7.01 -3.79
CA GLY A 63 0.47 7.00 -4.31
C GLY A 63 1.35 5.95 -3.61
N LYS A 64 1.21 5.80 -2.31
CA LYS A 64 1.96 4.78 -1.55
C LYS A 64 1.55 3.37 -1.95
N ALA A 65 0.25 3.11 -2.08
CA ALA A 65 -0.24 1.80 -2.53
C ALA A 65 0.28 1.46 -3.94
N TYR A 66 0.17 2.42 -4.85
CA TYR A 66 0.67 2.30 -6.21
C TYR A 66 2.15 1.98 -6.25
N THR A 67 2.95 2.74 -5.50
CA THR A 67 4.40 2.56 -5.47
C THR A 67 4.80 1.20 -4.91
N ALA A 68 4.16 0.75 -3.84
CA ALA A 68 4.44 -0.55 -3.24
C ALA A 68 4.10 -1.70 -4.21
N ALA A 69 2.96 -1.62 -4.90
CA ALA A 69 2.57 -2.64 -5.87
C ALA A 69 3.55 -2.69 -7.06
N ARG A 70 3.93 -1.52 -7.58
CA ARG A 70 4.75 -1.47 -8.79
C ARG A 70 6.22 -1.73 -8.54
N SER A 71 6.73 -1.43 -7.34
CA SER A 71 8.13 -1.72 -6.99
C SER A 71 8.30 -3.10 -6.34
N GLY A 72 7.25 -3.64 -5.75
CA GLY A 72 7.33 -4.86 -4.95
C GLY A 72 8.00 -4.66 -3.60
N LEU A 73 8.23 -3.41 -3.19
CA LEU A 73 8.89 -3.04 -1.93
C LEU A 73 7.97 -2.16 -1.10
N ASN A 74 8.16 -2.12 0.22
CA ASN A 74 7.51 -1.05 0.96
C ASN A 74 8.13 0.29 0.57
N THR A 75 7.37 1.37 0.70
CA THR A 75 7.79 2.67 0.16
C THR A 75 9.02 3.23 0.86
N ARG A 76 9.22 2.91 2.15
CA ARG A 76 10.43 3.29 2.87
C ARG A 76 11.67 2.59 2.31
N GLU A 77 11.58 1.30 2.05
CA GLU A 77 12.68 0.52 1.47
C GLU A 77 12.98 0.94 0.04
N PHE A 78 11.95 1.30 -0.73
CA PHE A 78 12.16 1.76 -2.09
C PHE A 78 12.95 3.07 -2.12
N LEU A 79 12.68 3.99 -1.20
CA LEU A 79 13.47 5.21 -1.07
C LEU A 79 14.94 4.89 -0.77
N ILE A 80 15.19 3.98 0.17
CA ILE A 80 16.56 3.55 0.50
C ILE A 80 17.25 2.96 -0.71
N TYR A 81 16.55 2.08 -1.44
CA TYR A 81 17.08 1.46 -2.66
C TYR A 81 17.51 2.52 -3.69
N LEU A 82 16.66 3.53 -3.93
CA LEU A 82 16.98 4.58 -4.88
C LEU A 82 18.22 5.37 -4.46
N LYS A 83 18.34 5.69 -3.16
CA LYS A 83 19.50 6.42 -2.64
C LYS A 83 20.77 5.60 -2.74
N GLU A 84 20.73 4.33 -2.36
CA GLU A 84 21.91 3.46 -2.40
C GLU A 84 22.40 3.20 -3.81
N ASN A 85 21.51 3.18 -4.78
CA ASN A 85 21.85 2.93 -6.18
C ASN A 85 22.00 4.22 -7.00
N GLU A 86 21.92 5.38 -6.34
CA GLU A 86 22.07 6.70 -6.98
C GLU A 86 21.10 6.92 -8.15
N VAL A 87 19.86 6.44 -7.98
CA VAL A 87 18.79 6.60 -8.99
C VAL A 87 17.91 7.78 -8.59
N SER A 88 17.77 8.77 -9.48
CA SER A 88 16.85 9.88 -9.23
C SER A 88 15.42 9.43 -9.52
N LEU A 89 14.47 9.93 -8.73
CA LEU A 89 13.05 9.60 -8.91
C LEU A 89 12.55 9.99 -10.31
N THR A 90 12.98 11.14 -10.80
CA THR A 90 12.56 11.64 -12.12
C THR A 90 13.00 10.73 -13.27
N SER A 91 14.11 9.99 -13.11
CA SER A 91 14.58 9.07 -14.15
C SER A 91 13.65 7.89 -14.36
N LEU A 92 12.78 7.59 -13.38
CA LEU A 92 11.82 6.49 -13.48
C LEU A 92 10.59 6.84 -14.32
N GLN A 93 10.39 8.13 -14.62
CA GLN A 93 9.33 8.65 -15.49
C GLN A 93 7.93 8.17 -15.10
N ASP A 94 7.66 8.14 -13.80
CA ASP A 94 6.35 7.77 -13.25
C ASP A 94 5.97 8.77 -12.14
N GLU A 95 5.11 9.71 -12.48
CA GLU A 95 4.70 10.80 -11.59
C GLU A 95 3.88 10.34 -10.38
N LYS A 96 3.34 9.13 -10.44
CA LYS A 96 2.51 8.59 -9.34
C LYS A 96 3.33 8.01 -8.20
N LEU A 97 4.64 7.84 -8.37
CA LEU A 97 5.49 7.26 -7.33
C LEU A 97 5.56 8.17 -6.11
N MET A 98 5.40 7.56 -4.94
CA MET A 98 5.40 8.24 -3.65
C MET A 98 6.41 7.54 -2.73
N LEU A 99 7.41 8.30 -2.25
CA LEU A 99 8.54 7.73 -1.49
C LEU A 99 8.43 7.90 0.02
N ILE A 100 7.25 8.23 0.52
CA ILE A 100 7.02 8.38 1.96
C ILE A 100 6.58 7.03 2.53
N ALA A 101 7.07 6.68 3.71
CA ALA A 101 6.70 5.43 4.38
C ALA A 101 5.18 5.33 4.59
N GLY A 102 4.64 4.12 4.49
CA GLY A 102 3.22 3.86 4.67
C GLY A 102 2.59 3.04 3.54
N GLY A 103 3.38 2.64 2.55
CA GLY A 103 2.95 1.73 1.49
C GLY A 103 3.62 0.38 1.61
N LEU A 104 2.85 -0.70 1.50
CA LEU A 104 3.36 -2.07 1.58
C LEU A 104 2.82 -2.91 0.41
N PRO A 105 3.66 -3.74 -0.20
CA PRO A 105 3.17 -4.71 -1.18
C PRO A 105 2.33 -5.77 -0.47
N ILE A 106 1.31 -6.26 -1.15
CA ILE A 106 0.46 -7.33 -0.64
C ILE A 106 0.89 -8.62 -1.32
N LEU A 107 1.35 -9.57 -0.52
CA LEU A 107 1.79 -10.87 -0.99
C LEU A 107 0.85 -11.95 -0.50
N TYR A 108 0.55 -12.89 -1.36
CA TYR A 108 -0.23 -14.08 -1.04
C TYR A 108 0.44 -15.29 -1.69
N GLN A 109 0.80 -16.28 -0.87
CA GLN A 109 1.55 -17.46 -1.33
C GLN A 109 2.77 -17.05 -2.17
N GLU A 110 3.53 -16.07 -1.65
CA GLU A 110 4.75 -15.54 -2.26
C GLU A 110 4.54 -14.80 -3.59
N LYS A 111 3.28 -14.56 -3.98
CA LYS A 111 2.95 -13.80 -5.18
C LYS A 111 2.48 -12.41 -4.83
N LEU A 112 2.92 -11.41 -5.59
CA LEU A 112 2.44 -10.05 -5.46
C LEU A 112 1.02 -9.98 -6.02
N ILE A 113 0.06 -9.59 -5.19
CA ILE A 113 -1.35 -9.46 -5.60
C ILE A 113 -1.87 -8.04 -5.53
N GLY A 114 -1.14 -7.12 -4.92
CA GLY A 114 -1.58 -5.75 -4.81
C GLY A 114 -0.65 -4.90 -3.95
N GLY A 115 -1.13 -3.74 -3.55
CA GLY A 115 -0.46 -2.84 -2.63
C GLY A 115 -1.46 -2.13 -1.74
N ILE A 116 -1.06 -1.81 -0.52
CA ILE A 116 -1.84 -1.02 0.43
C ILE A 116 -1.05 0.23 0.78
N GLY A 117 -1.73 1.37 0.86
CA GLY A 117 -1.13 2.64 1.25
C GLY A 117 -1.99 3.35 2.27
N ILE A 118 -1.32 3.94 3.26
CA ILE A 118 -1.95 4.69 4.33
C ILE A 118 -1.41 6.12 4.31
N GLY A 119 -2.30 7.09 4.45
CA GLY A 119 -1.95 8.50 4.60
C GLY A 119 -2.71 9.11 5.76
N GLY A 120 -2.17 10.16 6.36
CA GLY A 120 -2.85 10.91 7.42
C GLY A 120 -2.14 10.90 8.77
N GLY A 121 -1.32 9.89 9.07
CA GLY A 121 -0.46 9.85 10.24
C GLY A 121 0.98 10.22 9.88
N THR A 122 1.90 9.96 10.80
CA THR A 122 3.33 9.99 10.47
C THR A 122 3.66 8.79 9.61
N GLY A 123 4.79 8.82 8.90
CA GLY A 123 5.22 7.67 8.10
C GLY A 123 5.27 6.38 8.91
N LYS A 124 5.75 6.46 10.14
CA LYS A 124 5.84 5.31 11.04
C LYS A 124 4.44 4.79 11.42
N GLN A 125 3.50 5.69 11.76
CA GLN A 125 2.13 5.31 12.08
C GLN A 125 1.41 4.72 10.87
N ASP A 126 1.59 5.32 9.71
CA ASP A 126 0.99 4.85 8.46
C ASP A 126 1.50 3.45 8.12
N GLU A 127 2.80 3.21 8.24
CA GLU A 127 3.38 1.88 8.00
C GLU A 127 2.86 0.84 9.00
N GLU A 128 2.72 1.21 10.27
CA GLU A 128 2.15 0.32 11.29
C GLU A 128 0.71 -0.09 10.95
N CYS A 129 -0.13 0.87 10.56
CA CYS A 129 -1.51 0.57 10.16
C CYS A 129 -1.56 -0.39 8.97
N ALA A 130 -0.67 -0.19 8.00
CA ALA A 130 -0.58 -1.09 6.84
C ALA A 130 -0.11 -2.50 7.27
N GLN A 131 0.90 -2.59 8.12
CA GLN A 131 1.41 -3.87 8.62
C GLN A 131 0.33 -4.66 9.38
N ILE A 132 -0.41 -3.99 10.26
CA ILE A 132 -1.48 -4.63 11.03
C ILE A 132 -2.60 -5.12 10.09
N ALA A 133 -2.94 -4.32 9.07
CA ALA A 133 -3.92 -4.76 8.09
C ALA A 133 -3.47 -6.03 7.37
N LEU A 134 -2.20 -6.09 6.94
CA LEU A 134 -1.67 -7.27 6.25
C LEU A 134 -1.60 -8.50 7.16
N GLN A 135 -1.39 -8.34 8.46
CA GLN A 135 -1.41 -9.45 9.41
C GLN A 135 -2.77 -10.13 9.45
N SER A 136 -3.85 -9.40 9.17
CA SER A 136 -5.19 -10.00 9.13
C SER A 136 -5.36 -11.02 8.01
N LEU A 137 -4.60 -10.90 6.91
CA LEU A 137 -4.62 -11.89 5.83
C LEU A 137 -4.13 -13.25 6.30
N VAL A 138 -3.09 -13.28 7.12
CA VAL A 138 -2.49 -14.53 7.60
C VAL A 138 -3.48 -15.29 8.47
N LEU A 139 -4.29 -14.59 9.26
CA LEU A 139 -5.28 -15.22 10.14
C LEU A 139 -6.43 -15.85 9.36
N PHE A 140 -6.76 -15.30 8.19
CA PHE A 140 -7.89 -15.80 7.39
C PHE A 140 -7.49 -16.92 6.44
N ASP A 141 -6.21 -17.09 6.14
CA ASP A 141 -5.73 -18.11 5.22
C ASP A 141 -5.51 -19.46 5.91
N GLN A 142 -5.85 -19.53 7.19
CA GLN A 142 -5.82 -20.79 7.95
C GLN A 142 -7.21 -21.46 7.91
#